data_b8d67e85dbc664c101256011f1ca8961
#
_entry.id   b8d67e85dbc664c101256011f1ca8961
#
_cell.length_a   1.000
_cell.length_b   1.000
_cell.length_c   1.000
_cell.angle_alpha   90.00
_cell.angle_beta   90.00
_cell.angle_gamma   90.00
#
_symmetry.space_group_name_H-M   'P 1'
#
loop_
_entity.id
_entity.type
_entity.pdbx_description
1 polymer ?
#
loop_
_entity_poly.entity_id
_entity_poly.type
_entity_poly.pdbx_seq_one_letter_code
_entity_poly.pdbx_strand_id
1 'polypeptide(L)'
;MSIGTTKLCHIAILVKDLDKTLKNWEQVLGLKAGAPFNLPPSSEVPAFTNGDMGDYTDCRLATIQLDNCVLEFVQPGTNPSPWKEKLDRDGEGVQHISFIVPERKKAQDTLKAIGVPPPYHIGYWPGGTYSFINSVSQLGVEINIKTDDDNTAKKAKLLSDSDFHKKDL
;
A
#
# COMPACT_ATOMS: atom_id res chain seq x y z
N MET A 1 21.18 11.96 -2.39
CA MET A 1 19.84 12.10 -1.76
C MET A 1 19.38 10.71 -1.36
N SER A 2 18.56 10.57 -0.31
CA SER A 2 17.99 9.30 0.13
C SER A 2 16.56 9.50 0.55
N ILE A 3 15.76 8.42 0.64
CA ILE A 3 14.37 8.46 1.15
C ILE A 3 14.29 8.71 2.67
N GLY A 4 15.43 8.81 3.36
CA GLY A 4 15.52 9.15 4.79
C GLY A 4 15.40 7.99 5.75
N THR A 5 15.28 6.77 5.25
CA THR A 5 15.20 5.53 6.06
C THR A 5 15.82 4.34 5.32
N THR A 6 16.25 3.35 6.08
CA THR A 6 16.65 2.02 5.59
C THR A 6 15.79 0.93 6.24
N LYS A 7 14.84 1.32 7.10
CA LYS A 7 13.98 0.37 7.81
C LYS A 7 12.82 -0.06 6.92
N LEU A 8 12.82 -1.32 6.50
CA LEU A 8 11.71 -1.96 5.81
C LEU A 8 10.51 -2.08 6.76
N CYS A 9 9.34 -1.61 6.32
CA CYS A 9 8.11 -1.69 7.07
C CYS A 9 7.39 -3.02 6.84
N HIS A 10 7.05 -3.30 5.57
CA HIS A 10 6.41 -4.56 5.19
C HIS A 10 6.75 -4.97 3.75
N ILE A 11 6.48 -6.23 3.47
CA ILE A 11 6.43 -6.81 2.12
C ILE A 11 4.99 -7.21 1.85
N ALA A 12 4.38 -6.64 0.82
CA ALA A 12 3.01 -6.98 0.41
C ALA A 12 3.02 -8.07 -0.66
N ILE A 13 2.17 -9.07 -0.47
CA ILE A 13 2.05 -10.24 -1.33
C ILE A 13 0.59 -10.37 -1.78
N LEU A 14 0.38 -10.39 -3.10
CA LEU A 14 -0.93 -10.65 -3.69
C LEU A 14 -1.20 -12.14 -3.74
N VAL A 15 -2.41 -12.52 -3.35
CA VAL A 15 -2.84 -13.90 -3.28
C VAL A 15 -4.28 -14.06 -3.79
N LYS A 16 -4.59 -15.22 -4.38
CA LYS A 16 -5.94 -15.56 -4.84
C LYS A 16 -6.81 -16.14 -3.73
N ASP A 17 -6.19 -16.78 -2.74
CA ASP A 17 -6.85 -17.44 -1.62
C ASP A 17 -6.10 -17.10 -0.34
N LEU A 18 -6.60 -16.08 0.37
CA LEU A 18 -5.99 -15.56 1.59
C LEU A 18 -5.96 -16.62 2.69
N ASP A 19 -7.08 -17.31 2.92
CA ASP A 19 -7.20 -18.22 4.03
C ASP A 19 -6.25 -19.43 3.89
N LYS A 20 -6.17 -19.98 2.68
CA LYS A 20 -5.21 -21.06 2.36
C LYS A 20 -3.77 -20.57 2.50
N THR A 21 -3.47 -19.39 2.00
CA THR A 21 -2.11 -18.83 2.04
C THR A 21 -1.66 -18.58 3.48
N LEU A 22 -2.51 -17.98 4.31
CA LEU A 22 -2.21 -17.75 5.72
C LEU A 22 -1.95 -19.05 6.47
N LYS A 23 -2.80 -20.06 6.29
CA LYS A 23 -2.61 -21.38 6.90
C LYS A 23 -1.25 -21.99 6.55
N ASN A 24 -0.83 -21.87 5.28
CA ASN A 24 0.47 -22.38 4.85
C ASN A 24 1.63 -21.60 5.49
N TRP A 25 1.55 -20.28 5.52
CA TRP A 25 2.57 -19.43 6.14
C TRP A 25 2.65 -19.64 7.66
N GLU A 26 1.53 -19.79 8.34
CA GLU A 26 1.48 -20.14 9.77
C GLU A 26 2.21 -21.45 10.04
N GLN A 27 2.01 -22.45 9.18
CA GLN A 27 2.69 -23.74 9.31
C GLN A 27 4.21 -23.63 9.07
N VAL A 28 4.61 -22.88 8.04
CA VAL A 28 6.03 -22.69 7.67
C VAL A 28 6.79 -21.93 8.75
N LEU A 29 6.20 -20.87 9.30
CA LEU A 29 6.87 -19.98 10.25
C LEU A 29 6.64 -20.38 11.72
N GLY A 30 5.64 -21.19 12.02
CA GLY A 30 5.22 -21.46 13.41
C GLY A 30 4.60 -20.24 14.09
N LEU A 31 4.16 -19.23 13.32
CA LEU A 31 3.55 -17.99 13.80
C LEU A 31 2.06 -17.97 13.50
N LYS A 32 1.33 -17.09 14.19
CA LYS A 32 -0.07 -16.83 13.89
C LYS A 32 -0.24 -15.54 13.08
N ALA A 33 -1.07 -15.62 12.05
CA ALA A 33 -1.50 -14.45 11.31
C ALA A 33 -2.48 -13.61 12.15
N GLY A 34 -2.49 -12.31 11.90
CA GLY A 34 -3.59 -11.44 12.33
C GLY A 34 -4.91 -11.87 11.68
N ALA A 35 -6.03 -11.58 12.34
CA ALA A 35 -7.35 -11.87 11.77
C ALA A 35 -7.53 -11.15 10.43
N PRO A 36 -7.97 -11.84 9.37
CA PRO A 36 -8.29 -11.18 8.10
C PRO A 36 -9.39 -10.14 8.26
N PHE A 37 -9.27 -9.02 7.56
CA PHE A 37 -10.28 -7.98 7.52
C PHE A 37 -10.44 -7.43 6.11
N ASN A 38 -11.59 -6.85 5.83
CA ASN A 38 -11.82 -6.11 4.60
C ASN A 38 -11.30 -4.68 4.73
N LEU A 39 -10.83 -4.09 3.64
CA LEU A 39 -10.48 -2.68 3.64
C LEU A 39 -11.72 -1.83 3.97
N PRO A 40 -11.57 -0.78 4.78
CA PRO A 40 -12.68 0.09 5.12
C PRO A 40 -13.14 0.90 3.91
N PRO A 41 -14.38 1.41 3.92
CA PRO A 41 -14.88 2.24 2.82
C PRO A 41 -14.11 3.56 2.70
N SER A 42 -14.00 4.09 1.48
CA SER A 42 -13.29 5.35 1.20
C SER A 42 -13.88 6.57 1.90
N SER A 43 -15.12 6.49 2.37
CA SER A 43 -15.72 7.49 3.26
C SER A 43 -15.05 7.57 4.64
N GLU A 44 -14.42 6.48 5.08
CA GLU A 44 -13.69 6.40 6.35
C GLU A 44 -12.18 6.56 6.13
N VAL A 45 -11.65 5.86 5.13
CA VAL A 45 -10.23 5.85 4.79
C VAL A 45 -10.08 6.10 3.28
N PRO A 46 -10.04 7.37 2.85
CA PRO A 46 -9.95 7.72 1.44
C PRO A 46 -8.74 7.10 0.75
N ALA A 47 -8.96 6.54 -0.44
CA ALA A 47 -7.90 6.05 -1.31
C ALA A 47 -8.21 6.35 -2.77
N PHE A 48 -7.18 6.72 -3.52
CA PHE A 48 -7.28 7.19 -4.90
C PHE A 48 -6.32 6.43 -5.79
N THR A 49 -6.80 6.02 -6.95
CA THR A 49 -5.98 5.42 -8.00
C THR A 49 -6.09 6.29 -9.25
N ASN A 50 -4.95 6.76 -9.77
CA ASN A 50 -4.87 7.65 -10.93
C ASN A 50 -5.73 8.93 -10.79
N GLY A 51 -5.92 9.39 -9.55
CA GLY A 51 -6.70 10.57 -9.21
C GLY A 51 -8.18 10.33 -8.94
N ASP A 52 -8.69 9.13 -9.12
CA ASP A 52 -10.08 8.78 -8.84
C ASP A 52 -10.22 8.01 -7.53
N MET A 53 -11.19 8.41 -6.71
CA MET A 53 -11.50 7.70 -5.47
C MET A 53 -12.11 6.34 -5.78
N GLY A 54 -11.50 5.27 -5.25
CA GLY A 54 -11.95 3.90 -5.46
C GLY A 54 -12.76 3.34 -4.30
N ASP A 55 -13.50 2.28 -4.57
CA ASP A 55 -14.08 1.41 -3.55
C ASP A 55 -13.30 0.08 -3.50
N TYR A 56 -12.64 -0.15 -2.39
CA TYR A 56 -11.77 -1.33 -2.18
C TYR A 56 -12.29 -2.22 -1.05
N THR A 57 -13.55 -2.08 -0.65
CA THR A 57 -14.17 -2.80 0.48
C THR A 57 -14.25 -4.31 0.28
N ASP A 58 -14.13 -4.79 -0.95
CA ASP A 58 -14.07 -6.21 -1.27
C ASP A 58 -12.64 -6.81 -1.24
N CYS A 59 -11.61 -5.98 -1.01
CA CYS A 59 -10.25 -6.45 -0.77
C CYS A 59 -10.11 -6.94 0.66
N ARG A 60 -9.59 -8.17 0.82
CA ARG A 60 -9.26 -8.75 2.13
C ARG A 60 -7.77 -8.67 2.38
N LEU A 61 -7.41 -8.37 3.61
CA LEU A 61 -6.03 -8.19 4.04
C LEU A 61 -5.78 -8.91 5.36
N ALA A 62 -4.59 -9.47 5.52
CA ALA A 62 -4.09 -9.97 6.80
C ALA A 62 -2.56 -9.81 6.87
N THR A 63 -2.01 -9.86 8.07
CA THR A 63 -0.56 -9.69 8.29
C THR A 63 0.01 -10.79 9.15
N ILE A 64 1.30 -11.10 8.95
CA ILE A 64 2.13 -11.89 9.85
C ILE A 64 3.29 -11.00 10.30
N GLN A 65 3.41 -10.80 11.60
CA GLN A 65 4.54 -10.05 12.17
C GLN A 65 5.78 -10.94 12.21
N LEU A 66 6.85 -10.49 11.57
CA LEU A 66 8.20 -11.07 11.69
C LEU A 66 9.05 -10.22 12.64
N ASP A 67 10.22 -10.72 13.03
CA ASP A 67 11.15 -10.00 13.90
C ASP A 67 11.63 -8.66 13.31
N ASN A 68 11.76 -8.59 11.98
CA ASN A 68 12.39 -7.47 11.26
C ASN A 68 11.45 -6.71 10.32
N CYS A 69 10.29 -7.25 9.97
CA CYS A 69 9.29 -6.59 9.13
C CYS A 69 7.93 -7.30 9.24
N VAL A 70 6.96 -6.82 8.49
CA VAL A 70 5.62 -7.44 8.38
C VAL A 70 5.49 -8.09 7.00
N LEU A 71 4.92 -9.29 6.93
CA LEU A 71 4.32 -9.81 5.71
C LEU A 71 2.86 -9.38 5.67
N GLU A 72 2.48 -8.67 4.61
CA GLU A 72 1.11 -8.26 4.35
C GLU A 72 0.56 -9.08 3.19
N PHE A 73 -0.56 -9.75 3.38
CA PHE A 73 -1.20 -10.55 2.34
C PHE A 73 -2.48 -9.86 1.91
N VAL A 74 -2.65 -9.66 0.61
CA VAL A 74 -3.82 -9.01 0.05
C VAL A 74 -4.49 -9.92 -0.97
N GLN A 75 -5.76 -10.21 -0.74
CA GLN A 75 -6.65 -10.84 -1.69
C GLN A 75 -7.59 -9.77 -2.23
N PRO A 76 -7.39 -9.27 -3.45
CA PRO A 76 -8.35 -8.35 -4.06
C PRO A 76 -9.68 -9.05 -4.33
N GLY A 77 -10.75 -8.28 -4.28
CA GLY A 77 -12.07 -8.75 -4.69
C GLY A 77 -12.30 -8.63 -6.20
N THR A 78 -13.52 -8.31 -6.59
CA THR A 78 -13.93 -8.16 -8.00
C THR A 78 -13.91 -6.71 -8.48
N ASN A 79 -13.93 -5.75 -7.57
CA ASN A 79 -13.89 -4.33 -7.91
C ASN A 79 -12.53 -3.95 -8.53
N PRO A 80 -12.50 -3.02 -9.49
CA PRO A 80 -11.25 -2.47 -10.02
C PRO A 80 -10.39 -1.91 -8.90
N SER A 81 -9.13 -2.36 -8.83
CA SER A 81 -8.19 -1.90 -7.82
C SER A 81 -6.76 -2.13 -8.29
N PRO A 82 -5.76 -1.39 -7.76
CA PRO A 82 -4.36 -1.63 -8.11
C PRO A 82 -3.89 -3.05 -7.75
N TRP A 83 -4.47 -3.65 -6.72
CA TRP A 83 -4.18 -5.05 -6.36
C TRP A 83 -4.77 -6.03 -7.36
N LYS A 84 -6.03 -5.81 -7.79
CA LYS A 84 -6.71 -6.64 -8.80
C LYS A 84 -6.01 -6.59 -10.15
N GLU A 85 -5.70 -5.38 -10.63
CA GLU A 85 -5.00 -5.18 -11.89
C GLU A 85 -3.65 -5.89 -11.92
N LYS A 86 -2.87 -5.78 -10.83
CA LYS A 86 -1.58 -6.44 -10.73
C LYS A 86 -1.70 -7.96 -10.63
N LEU A 87 -2.65 -8.46 -9.83
CA LEU A 87 -2.90 -9.91 -9.71
C LEU A 87 -3.31 -10.53 -11.05
N ASP A 88 -4.17 -9.83 -11.81
CA ASP A 88 -4.63 -10.31 -13.12
C ASP A 88 -3.51 -10.30 -14.19
N ARG A 89 -2.65 -9.30 -14.15
CA ARG A 89 -1.54 -9.14 -15.09
C ARG A 89 -0.36 -10.06 -14.79
N ASP A 90 0.07 -10.11 -13.53
CA ASP A 90 1.34 -10.70 -13.10
C ASP A 90 1.16 -12.02 -12.33
N GLY A 91 -0.05 -12.31 -11.84
CA GLY A 91 -0.31 -13.44 -10.95
C GLY A 91 0.01 -13.16 -9.49
N GLU A 92 0.05 -14.22 -8.68
CA GLU A 92 0.39 -14.15 -7.26
C GLU A 92 1.87 -13.83 -7.06
N GLY A 93 2.20 -13.08 -6.01
CA GLY A 93 3.58 -12.74 -5.68
C GLY A 93 3.72 -11.39 -5.00
N VAL A 94 4.96 -10.94 -4.86
CA VAL A 94 5.26 -9.66 -4.21
C VAL A 94 4.70 -8.51 -5.05
N GLN A 95 3.83 -7.70 -4.43
CA GLN A 95 3.36 -6.46 -5.04
C GLN A 95 4.35 -5.34 -4.80
N HIS A 96 4.67 -5.05 -3.55
CA HIS A 96 5.56 -3.96 -3.18
C HIS A 96 6.36 -4.24 -1.90
N ILE A 97 7.40 -3.43 -1.71
CA ILE A 97 8.08 -3.28 -0.44
C ILE A 97 7.83 -1.88 0.11
N SER A 98 7.64 -1.78 1.43
CA SER A 98 7.18 -0.55 2.07
C SER A 98 8.20 0.05 3.01
N PHE A 99 8.32 1.37 2.96
CA PHE A 99 9.16 2.16 3.86
C PHE A 99 8.34 3.27 4.51
N ILE A 100 8.49 3.44 5.83
CA ILE A 100 7.99 4.63 6.52
C ILE A 100 9.07 5.69 6.42
N VAL A 101 8.76 6.80 5.76
CA VAL A 101 9.70 7.89 5.53
C VAL A 101 9.36 9.11 6.39
N PRO A 102 10.35 9.86 6.85
CA PRO A 102 10.12 11.07 7.64
C PRO A 102 9.48 12.19 6.83
N GLU A 103 9.71 12.24 5.51
CA GLU A 103 9.25 13.31 4.63
C GLU A 103 8.92 12.77 3.23
N ARG A 104 7.62 12.72 2.90
CA ARG A 104 7.12 12.19 1.62
C ARG A 104 7.73 12.89 0.42
N LYS A 105 7.68 14.23 0.41
CA LYS A 105 8.16 14.98 -0.73
C LYS A 105 9.63 14.70 -1.03
N LYS A 106 10.48 14.66 -0.02
CA LYS A 106 11.90 14.33 -0.18
C LYS A 106 12.12 12.92 -0.73
N ALA A 107 11.31 11.95 -0.27
CA ALA A 107 11.37 10.58 -0.78
C ALA A 107 10.94 10.54 -2.27
N GLN A 108 9.86 11.23 -2.65
CA GLN A 108 9.42 11.34 -4.03
C GLN A 108 10.46 12.03 -4.92
N ASP A 109 11.06 13.15 -4.47
CA ASP A 109 12.12 13.85 -5.21
C ASP A 109 13.36 12.94 -5.41
N THR A 110 13.67 12.11 -4.41
CA THR A 110 14.77 11.13 -4.50
C THR A 110 14.48 10.07 -5.56
N LEU A 111 13.26 9.52 -5.58
CA LEU A 111 12.83 8.53 -6.57
C LEU A 111 12.77 9.14 -7.98
N LYS A 112 12.23 10.36 -8.11
CA LYS A 112 12.19 11.10 -9.37
C LYS A 112 13.58 11.30 -9.97
N ALA A 113 14.61 11.56 -9.14
CA ALA A 113 15.98 11.77 -9.60
C ALA A 113 16.59 10.55 -10.31
N ILE A 114 16.04 9.35 -10.09
CA ILE A 114 16.43 8.12 -10.80
C ILE A 114 15.41 7.68 -11.85
N GLY A 115 14.48 8.57 -12.24
CA GLY A 115 13.50 8.33 -13.29
C GLY A 115 12.26 7.54 -12.86
N VAL A 116 12.01 7.39 -11.56
CA VAL A 116 10.78 6.78 -11.05
C VAL A 116 9.62 7.77 -11.19
N PRO A 117 8.45 7.35 -11.75
CA PRO A 117 7.29 8.22 -11.92
C PRO A 117 6.65 8.61 -10.56
N PRO A 118 5.76 9.59 -10.55
CA PRO A 118 4.98 9.91 -9.36
C PRO A 118 4.09 8.72 -8.93
N PRO A 119 3.58 8.74 -7.68
CA PRO A 119 2.63 7.73 -7.22
C PRO A 119 1.39 7.65 -8.11
N TYR A 120 0.96 6.45 -8.42
CA TYR A 120 -0.31 6.19 -9.12
C TYR A 120 -1.46 5.87 -8.18
N HIS A 121 -1.15 5.54 -6.93
CA HIS A 121 -2.13 5.27 -5.88
C HIS A 121 -1.70 5.94 -4.57
N ILE A 122 -2.64 6.59 -3.92
CA ILE A 122 -2.49 7.17 -2.59
C ILE A 122 -3.68 6.75 -1.74
N GLY A 123 -3.41 6.28 -0.53
CA GLY A 123 -4.43 5.98 0.46
C GLY A 123 -4.11 6.61 1.81
N TYR A 124 -5.16 6.77 2.61
CA TYR A 124 -5.09 7.27 3.97
C TYR A 124 -5.47 6.14 4.92
N TRP A 125 -4.78 6.06 6.03
CA TRP A 125 -5.04 5.10 7.08
C TRP A 125 -4.98 5.80 8.44
N PRO A 126 -5.56 5.25 9.51
CA PRO A 126 -5.41 5.84 10.83
C PRO A 126 -3.93 5.96 11.21
N GLY A 127 -3.43 7.17 11.31
CA GLY A 127 -2.02 7.46 11.63
C GLY A 127 -1.15 7.94 10.47
N GLY A 128 -1.66 7.96 9.21
CA GLY A 128 -0.81 8.45 8.14
C GLY A 128 -1.34 8.28 6.74
N THR A 129 -0.44 8.29 5.78
CA THR A 129 -0.73 8.09 4.37
C THR A 129 0.21 7.04 3.78
N TYR A 130 -0.23 6.37 2.72
CA TYR A 130 0.61 5.47 1.93
C TYR A 130 0.47 5.76 0.45
N SER A 131 1.46 5.36 -0.35
CA SER A 131 1.39 5.53 -1.80
C SER A 131 2.13 4.41 -2.52
N PHE A 132 1.54 3.90 -3.61
CA PHE A 132 2.20 2.97 -4.52
C PHE A 132 2.86 3.72 -5.67
N ILE A 133 4.09 3.32 -5.97
CA ILE A 133 4.92 3.96 -6.99
C ILE A 133 5.49 2.85 -7.87
N ASN A 134 5.21 2.93 -9.17
CA ASN A 134 5.76 1.97 -10.13
C ASN A 134 7.25 2.22 -10.34
N SER A 135 8.07 1.55 -9.56
CA SER A 135 9.54 1.62 -9.58
C SER A 135 10.20 0.36 -10.14
N VAL A 136 9.40 -0.54 -10.73
CA VAL A 136 9.90 -1.85 -11.20
C VAL A 136 11.07 -1.71 -12.17
N SER A 137 11.00 -0.79 -13.12
CA SER A 137 12.07 -0.59 -14.12
C SER A 137 13.39 -0.12 -13.51
N GLN A 138 13.36 0.62 -12.40
CA GLN A 138 14.54 1.18 -11.74
C GLN A 138 15.04 0.33 -10.58
N LEU A 139 14.13 -0.33 -9.86
CA LEU A 139 14.44 -1.00 -8.59
C LEU A 139 14.08 -2.49 -8.54
N GLY A 140 13.47 -3.02 -9.62
CA GLY A 140 13.05 -4.43 -9.70
C GLY A 140 11.76 -4.77 -8.94
N VAL A 141 11.20 -3.81 -8.19
CA VAL A 141 9.97 -3.98 -7.40
C VAL A 141 9.26 -2.65 -7.24
N GLU A 142 7.95 -2.66 -7.03
CA GLU A 142 7.23 -1.45 -6.65
C GLU A 142 7.57 -1.02 -5.22
N ILE A 143 7.67 0.29 -5.00
CA ILE A 143 7.85 0.87 -3.68
C ILE A 143 6.51 1.42 -3.16
N ASN A 144 6.24 1.13 -1.89
CA ASN A 144 5.24 1.82 -1.10
C ASN A 144 5.95 2.80 -0.14
N ILE A 145 5.59 4.07 -0.21
CA ILE A 145 6.03 5.09 0.72
C ILE A 145 4.91 5.39 1.70
N LYS A 146 5.18 5.19 2.99
CA LYS A 146 4.30 5.54 4.11
C LYS A 146 4.83 6.74 4.87
N THR A 147 3.93 7.52 5.43
CA THR A 147 4.25 8.53 6.45
C THR A 147 3.42 8.28 7.69
N ASP A 148 4.04 8.38 8.87
CA ASP A 148 3.36 8.39 10.16
C ASP A 148 3.09 9.85 10.54
N ASP A 149 1.99 10.37 10.08
CA ASP A 149 1.52 11.72 10.40
C ASP A 149 0.02 11.70 10.71
N ASP A 150 -0.42 12.59 11.57
CA ASP A 150 -1.84 12.79 11.79
C ASP A 150 -2.48 13.35 10.52
N ASN A 151 -3.24 12.51 9.84
CA ASN A 151 -3.92 12.86 8.59
C ASN A 151 -5.40 13.23 8.77
N THR A 152 -5.89 13.37 10.00
CA THR A 152 -7.30 13.61 10.29
C THR A 152 -7.84 14.86 9.57
N ALA A 153 -7.09 15.97 9.61
CA ALA A 153 -7.48 17.19 8.90
C ALA A 153 -7.42 17.03 7.38
N LYS A 154 -6.41 16.32 6.86
CA LYS A 154 -6.29 16.02 5.42
C LYS A 154 -7.43 15.12 4.95
N LYS A 155 -7.76 14.09 5.73
CA LYS A 155 -8.87 13.18 5.46
C LYS A 155 -10.20 13.93 5.40
N ALA A 156 -10.49 14.80 6.38
CA ALA A 156 -11.70 15.63 6.40
C ALA A 156 -11.76 16.55 5.17
N LYS A 157 -10.62 17.15 4.79
CA LYS A 157 -10.52 18.00 3.61
C LYS A 157 -10.74 17.23 2.32
N LEU A 158 -10.22 16.01 2.18
CA LEU A 158 -10.44 15.17 1.01
C LEU A 158 -11.91 14.79 0.82
N LEU A 159 -12.62 14.55 1.91
CA LEU A 159 -14.06 14.25 1.87
C LEU A 159 -14.89 15.47 1.50
N SER A 160 -14.37 16.69 1.73
CA SER A 160 -15.05 17.96 1.40
C SER A 160 -14.59 18.59 0.09
N ASP A 161 -13.42 18.24 -0.43
CA ASP A 161 -12.74 18.87 -1.57
C ASP A 161 -12.20 17.80 -2.53
N SER A 162 -12.99 17.46 -3.54
CA SER A 162 -12.68 16.42 -4.52
C SER A 162 -11.41 16.65 -5.34
N ASP A 163 -10.89 17.88 -5.37
CA ASP A 163 -9.68 18.22 -6.13
C ASP A 163 -8.39 18.17 -5.31
N PHE A 164 -8.50 17.93 -4.01
CA PHE A 164 -7.33 17.94 -3.12
C PHE A 164 -6.29 16.87 -3.50
N HIS A 165 -6.74 15.67 -3.77
CA HIS A 165 -5.87 14.54 -4.11
C HIS A 165 -5.07 14.75 -5.40
N LYS A 166 -5.62 15.49 -6.38
CA LYS A 166 -4.93 15.81 -7.65
C LYS A 166 -3.69 16.68 -7.45
N LYS A 167 -3.63 17.43 -6.36
CA LYS A 167 -2.50 18.29 -6.00
C LYS A 167 -1.41 17.55 -5.23
N ASP A 168 -1.76 16.41 -4.61
CA ASP A 168 -0.85 15.57 -3.83
C ASP A 168 -0.21 14.43 -4.66
N LEU A 169 -0.71 14.18 -5.88
CA LEU A 169 -0.13 13.31 -6.88
C LEU A 169 0.82 14.10 -7.78
#